data_0ec017e625a28f84999db762887d707b
#
_entry.id   0ec017e625a28f84999db762887d707b
#
_cell.length_a   1.000
_cell.length_b   1.000
_cell.length_c   1.000
_cell.angle_alpha   90.00
_cell.angle_beta   90.00
_cell.angle_gamma   90.00
#
_symmetry.space_group_name_H-M   'P 1'
#
loop_
_entity.id
_entity.type
_entity.pdbx_description
1 polymer ?
#
loop_
_entity_poly.entity_id
_entity_poly.type
_entity_poly.pdbx_seq_one_letter_code
_entity_poly.pdbx_strand_id
1 'polypeptide(L)'
;MRLLPRAGYLRAVSTAGASADTILADGRRFERDEWTNAPPSILARIPRRLHAQPSHPIGIIRALIADHFAQLSGFRSMLAPSPVVTVAQNFDELGFAPDHPGRSRSDTYYLDRAHLLRTHTSAHEVEIFGSGHERWLLAADVYRRDEIDASHYPVFHQMEGAFVCARERAMETFEAPTIALEAAVERAGLVVEDDLPRGGPSNPYQDAHDPAMAAIIVRSLKAHLNSLVLALFGRLATEDGQPLKVRWIEATFPWTGPSFEVEVFFRGKWLEILGCGVMQQHALERSGVGHKVGWAFGLGLERLAMVLFSIPDIRLFWSTDDRFLSQFGAERGLDTTFKPYSRFPALYQDISFWLPDASFHANDFYEIVREVAGDLVEDTVLVRRQPRLG
;
A
#
# COMPACT_ATOMS: atom_id res chain seq x y z
N MET A 1 18.88 -47.40 -11.01
CA MET A 1 17.41 -47.27 -10.97
C MET A 1 16.95 -47.49 -9.52
N ARG A 2 16.75 -46.46 -8.76
CA ARG A 2 16.16 -46.51 -7.44
C ARG A 2 15.02 -45.49 -7.41
N LEU A 3 13.83 -46.00 -7.29
CA LEU A 3 12.58 -45.22 -7.17
C LEU A 3 12.54 -44.49 -5.83
N LEU A 4 12.31 -43.17 -5.87
CA LEU A 4 12.00 -42.36 -4.69
C LEU A 4 10.54 -42.60 -4.29
N PRO A 5 10.20 -42.53 -2.99
CA PRO A 5 8.85 -42.83 -2.49
C PRO A 5 7.86 -41.74 -2.89
N ARG A 6 6.66 -42.17 -3.23
CA ARG A 6 5.49 -41.36 -3.53
C ARG A 6 5.24 -40.33 -2.40
N ALA A 7 5.19 -39.07 -2.78
CA ALA A 7 4.68 -38.01 -1.91
C ALA A 7 3.24 -38.35 -1.52
N GLY A 8 2.99 -38.46 -0.21
CA GLY A 8 1.67 -38.66 0.33
C GLY A 8 0.81 -37.40 0.07
N TYR A 9 -0.36 -37.61 -0.51
CA TYR A 9 -1.41 -36.61 -0.58
C TYR A 9 -1.74 -36.12 0.84
N LEU A 10 -1.40 -34.87 1.16
CA LEU A 10 -1.96 -34.21 2.32
C LEU A 10 -3.47 -34.05 2.08
N ARG A 11 -4.25 -34.84 2.80
CA ARG A 11 -5.70 -34.63 2.89
C ARG A 11 -5.93 -33.22 3.47
N ALA A 12 -6.55 -32.38 2.66
CA ALA A 12 -7.11 -31.12 3.15
C ALA A 12 -8.02 -31.45 4.35
N VAL A 13 -7.72 -30.88 5.49
CA VAL A 13 -8.62 -30.92 6.65
C VAL A 13 -9.84 -30.11 6.25
N SER A 14 -10.91 -30.80 5.91
CA SER A 14 -12.22 -30.22 5.69
C SER A 14 -12.67 -29.61 7.01
N THR A 15 -12.63 -28.27 7.10
CA THR A 15 -13.38 -27.57 8.15
C THR A 15 -14.86 -27.79 7.87
N ALA A 16 -15.48 -28.60 8.69
CA ALA A 16 -16.92 -28.92 8.62
C ALA A 16 -17.75 -27.63 8.61
N GLY A 17 -18.58 -27.43 7.56
CA GLY A 17 -19.76 -26.59 7.63
C GLY A 17 -19.91 -25.42 6.66
N ALA A 18 -19.06 -25.24 5.64
CA ALA A 18 -19.39 -24.33 4.54
C ALA A 18 -20.18 -25.12 3.48
N SER A 19 -21.44 -24.76 3.20
CA SER A 19 -22.12 -25.23 2.00
C SER A 19 -21.33 -24.80 0.77
N ALA A 20 -21.41 -25.52 -0.35
CA ALA A 20 -20.73 -25.16 -1.60
C ALA A 20 -21.10 -23.74 -2.08
N ASP A 21 -22.18 -23.17 -1.57
CA ASP A 21 -22.78 -21.90 -1.96
C ASP A 21 -22.33 -20.69 -1.13
N THR A 22 -21.44 -20.85 -0.14
CA THR A 22 -21.00 -19.73 0.70
C THR A 22 -19.47 -19.63 0.80
N ILE A 23 -18.97 -18.40 1.02
CA ILE A 23 -17.57 -18.10 1.32
C ILE A 23 -17.47 -17.43 2.69
N LEU A 24 -16.48 -17.82 3.48
CA LEU A 24 -16.22 -17.24 4.81
C LEU A 24 -15.02 -16.31 4.71
N ALA A 25 -15.20 -15.03 5.05
CA ALA A 25 -14.13 -14.04 5.11
C ALA A 25 -14.28 -13.20 6.38
N ASP A 26 -13.21 -13.07 7.16
CA ASP A 26 -13.15 -12.27 8.40
C ASP A 26 -14.34 -12.55 9.36
N GLY A 27 -14.68 -13.84 9.55
CA GLY A 27 -15.78 -14.29 10.41
C GLY A 27 -17.20 -14.08 9.86
N ARG A 28 -17.34 -13.51 8.67
CA ARG A 28 -18.61 -13.24 8.00
C ARG A 28 -18.83 -14.22 6.85
N ARG A 29 -20.10 -14.62 6.63
CA ARG A 29 -20.50 -15.48 5.50
C ARG A 29 -21.10 -14.63 4.38
N PHE A 30 -20.72 -14.96 3.14
CA PHE A 30 -21.22 -14.33 1.91
C PHE A 30 -21.73 -15.42 0.99
N GLU A 31 -22.85 -15.19 0.31
CA GLU A 31 -23.36 -16.09 -0.72
C GLU A 31 -22.51 -15.95 -1.98
N ARG A 32 -22.13 -17.08 -2.56
CA ARG A 32 -21.37 -17.08 -3.81
C ARG A 32 -22.25 -16.70 -4.99
N ASP A 33 -21.71 -15.87 -5.85
CA ASP A 33 -22.31 -15.51 -7.13
C ASP A 33 -21.24 -15.54 -8.24
N GLU A 34 -21.58 -15.05 -9.43
CA GLU A 34 -20.67 -15.00 -10.56
C GLU A 34 -19.47 -14.04 -10.36
N TRP A 35 -19.53 -13.16 -9.34
CA TRP A 35 -18.44 -12.24 -8.99
C TRP A 35 -17.42 -12.87 -8.05
N THR A 36 -17.81 -13.87 -7.29
CA THR A 36 -16.94 -14.51 -6.29
C THR A 36 -15.68 -15.08 -6.93
N ASN A 37 -14.50 -14.55 -6.54
CA ASN A 37 -13.22 -15.00 -7.06
C ASN A 37 -12.08 -15.00 -6.02
N ALA A 38 -12.36 -14.68 -4.76
CA ALA A 38 -11.36 -14.73 -3.69
C ALA A 38 -11.03 -16.18 -3.32
N PRO A 39 -9.78 -16.65 -3.54
CA PRO A 39 -9.40 -18.03 -3.26
C PRO A 39 -9.10 -18.27 -1.78
N PRO A 40 -9.12 -19.53 -1.30
CA PRO A 40 -8.82 -19.88 0.09
C PRO A 40 -7.42 -19.43 0.55
N SER A 41 -6.42 -19.44 -0.32
CA SER A 41 -5.05 -18.99 -0.04
C SER A 41 -5.01 -17.52 0.38
N ILE A 42 -5.77 -16.65 -0.29
CA ILE A 42 -5.90 -15.23 0.03
C ILE A 42 -6.67 -15.03 1.33
N LEU A 43 -7.81 -15.71 1.49
CA LEU A 43 -8.61 -15.62 2.72
C LEU A 43 -7.82 -16.06 3.96
N ALA A 44 -6.92 -17.04 3.83
CA ALA A 44 -6.05 -17.50 4.91
C ALA A 44 -5.02 -16.44 5.35
N ARG A 45 -4.79 -15.38 4.57
CA ARG A 45 -3.89 -14.26 4.93
C ARG A 45 -4.56 -13.24 5.85
N ILE A 46 -5.88 -13.12 5.82
CA ILE A 46 -6.65 -12.13 6.60
C ILE A 46 -6.26 -12.10 8.10
N PRO A 47 -6.22 -13.23 8.83
CA PRO A 47 -5.93 -13.21 10.26
C PRO A 47 -4.46 -12.88 10.60
N ARG A 48 -3.55 -12.88 9.61
CA ARG A 48 -2.13 -12.65 9.84
C ARG A 48 -1.82 -11.23 10.32
N ARG A 49 -2.46 -10.20 9.79
CA ARG A 49 -2.37 -8.79 10.18
C ARG A 49 -0.94 -8.35 10.51
N LEU A 50 -0.01 -8.53 9.56
CA LEU A 50 1.44 -8.33 9.78
C LEU A 50 1.77 -6.90 10.23
N HIS A 51 1.01 -5.92 9.78
CA HIS A 51 1.13 -4.51 10.19
C HIS A 51 0.79 -4.26 11.67
N ALA A 52 0.09 -5.19 12.32
CA ALA A 52 -0.23 -5.11 13.74
C ALA A 52 0.78 -5.83 14.65
N GLN A 53 1.73 -6.57 14.08
CA GLN A 53 2.72 -7.35 14.83
C GLN A 53 3.96 -6.51 15.15
N PRO A 54 4.25 -6.19 16.43
CA PRO A 54 5.32 -5.25 16.79
C PRO A 54 6.73 -5.68 16.39
N SER A 55 6.99 -7.00 16.34
CA SER A 55 8.31 -7.55 15.97
C SER A 55 8.43 -7.91 14.49
N HIS A 56 7.36 -7.72 13.71
CA HIS A 56 7.40 -7.95 12.27
C HIS A 56 7.90 -6.70 11.52
N PRO A 57 8.73 -6.82 10.47
CA PRO A 57 9.25 -5.66 9.73
C PRO A 57 8.16 -4.63 9.33
N ILE A 58 7.02 -5.09 8.84
CA ILE A 58 5.87 -4.23 8.48
C ILE A 58 5.32 -3.49 9.70
N GLY A 59 5.18 -4.19 10.84
CA GLY A 59 4.72 -3.59 12.09
C GLY A 59 5.71 -2.57 12.65
N ILE A 60 7.02 -2.82 12.51
CA ILE A 60 8.08 -1.89 12.92
C ILE A 60 8.00 -0.59 12.10
N ILE A 61 7.94 -0.69 10.75
CA ILE A 61 7.82 0.51 9.89
C ILE A 61 6.54 1.29 10.21
N ARG A 62 5.40 0.60 10.35
CA ARG A 62 4.14 1.24 10.75
C ARG A 62 4.27 1.99 12.07
N ALA A 63 4.92 1.38 13.07
CA ALA A 63 5.09 2.01 14.39
C ALA A 63 5.98 3.26 14.28
N LEU A 64 7.10 3.19 13.57
CA LEU A 64 8.00 4.33 13.36
C LEU A 64 7.30 5.52 12.69
N ILE A 65 6.46 5.26 11.68
CA ILE A 65 5.65 6.31 11.03
C ILE A 65 4.64 6.89 12.03
N ALA A 66 3.92 6.03 12.76
CA ALA A 66 2.93 6.47 13.75
C ALA A 66 3.56 7.31 14.87
N ASP A 67 4.72 6.90 15.38
CA ASP A 67 5.46 7.60 16.43
C ASP A 67 5.97 8.96 15.94
N HIS A 68 6.44 9.04 14.68
CA HIS A 68 6.85 10.31 14.08
C HIS A 68 5.68 11.30 14.04
N PHE A 69 4.54 10.90 13.50
CA PHE A 69 3.36 11.78 13.42
C PHE A 69 2.74 12.08 14.79
N ALA A 70 2.84 11.19 15.76
CA ALA A 70 2.39 11.46 17.13
C ALA A 70 3.18 12.63 17.76
N GLN A 71 4.47 12.78 17.43
CA GLN A 71 5.31 13.90 17.88
C GLN A 71 4.91 15.23 17.21
N LEU A 72 4.29 15.20 16.04
CA LEU A 72 3.84 16.37 15.29
C LEU A 72 2.48 16.92 15.72
N SER A 73 1.99 16.50 16.89
CA SER A 73 0.75 16.91 17.55
C SER A 73 -0.58 16.54 16.88
N GLY A 74 -1.33 15.69 17.54
CA GLY A 74 -2.75 15.46 17.29
C GLY A 74 -3.09 14.41 16.24
N PHE A 75 -2.12 13.72 15.64
CA PHE A 75 -2.41 12.58 14.75
C PHE A 75 -2.83 11.35 15.55
N ARG A 76 -3.96 10.76 15.16
CA ARG A 76 -4.46 9.52 15.72
C ARG A 76 -4.13 8.35 14.79
N SER A 77 -3.33 7.42 15.27
CA SER A 77 -3.03 6.19 14.53
C SER A 77 -4.11 5.13 14.76
N MET A 78 -4.60 4.55 13.68
CA MET A 78 -5.66 3.55 13.64
C MET A 78 -5.24 2.34 12.80
N LEU A 79 -5.86 1.20 13.08
CA LEU A 79 -5.80 -0.01 12.26
C LEU A 79 -7.21 -0.31 11.76
N ALA A 80 -7.34 -0.58 10.47
CA ALA A 80 -8.63 -0.96 9.92
C ALA A 80 -9.13 -2.27 10.55
N PRO A 81 -10.39 -2.33 10.98
CA PRO A 81 -10.92 -3.48 11.72
C PRO A 81 -11.10 -4.71 10.82
N SER A 82 -11.68 -4.55 9.65
CA SER A 82 -11.99 -5.63 8.69
C SER A 82 -11.46 -5.30 7.31
N PRO A 83 -10.91 -6.26 6.54
CA PRO A 83 -10.56 -6.05 5.14
C PRO A 83 -11.76 -6.13 4.20
N VAL A 84 -12.91 -6.59 4.67
CA VAL A 84 -14.12 -6.72 3.86
C VAL A 84 -14.84 -5.39 3.80
N VAL A 85 -14.97 -4.85 2.60
CA VAL A 85 -15.65 -3.58 2.31
C VAL A 85 -16.68 -3.77 1.21
N THR A 86 -17.59 -2.81 1.07
CA THR A 86 -18.52 -2.78 -0.06
C THR A 86 -17.86 -2.22 -1.32
N VAL A 87 -18.44 -2.53 -2.48
CA VAL A 87 -18.05 -1.92 -3.76
C VAL A 87 -18.19 -0.39 -3.68
N ALA A 88 -19.23 0.10 -3.00
CA ALA A 88 -19.42 1.53 -2.79
C ALA A 88 -18.26 2.17 -2.02
N GLN A 89 -17.88 1.61 -0.86
CA GLN A 89 -16.76 2.11 -0.06
C GLN A 89 -15.43 2.10 -0.83
N ASN A 90 -15.17 1.02 -1.58
CA ASN A 90 -13.88 0.87 -2.25
C ASN A 90 -13.76 1.69 -3.53
N PHE A 91 -14.87 2.05 -4.18
CA PHE A 91 -14.86 2.68 -5.50
C PHE A 91 -15.80 3.88 -5.62
N ASP A 92 -17.10 3.72 -5.34
CA ASP A 92 -18.10 4.74 -5.70
C ASP A 92 -17.95 6.00 -4.86
N GLU A 93 -17.76 5.86 -3.57
CA GLU A 93 -17.56 6.97 -2.62
C GLU A 93 -16.29 7.75 -2.91
N LEU A 94 -15.29 7.10 -3.49
CA LEU A 94 -14.02 7.71 -3.89
C LEU A 94 -14.05 8.30 -5.32
N GLY A 95 -15.16 8.12 -6.05
CA GLY A 95 -15.32 8.69 -7.37
C GLY A 95 -14.66 7.93 -8.50
N PHE A 96 -14.33 6.65 -8.31
CA PHE A 96 -13.87 5.80 -9.42
C PHE A 96 -14.95 5.65 -10.49
N ALA A 97 -14.59 5.85 -11.74
CA ALA A 97 -15.48 5.63 -12.85
C ALA A 97 -16.02 4.18 -12.88
N PRO A 98 -17.26 3.93 -13.35
CA PRO A 98 -17.83 2.59 -13.41
C PRO A 98 -17.01 1.58 -14.23
N ASP A 99 -16.29 2.05 -15.24
CA ASP A 99 -15.42 1.30 -16.14
C ASP A 99 -13.93 1.30 -15.75
N HIS A 100 -13.61 1.81 -14.56
CA HIS A 100 -12.23 1.85 -14.09
C HIS A 100 -11.63 0.43 -14.01
N PRO A 101 -10.43 0.18 -14.58
CA PRO A 101 -9.81 -1.16 -14.61
C PRO A 101 -9.72 -1.85 -13.25
N GLY A 102 -9.42 -1.11 -12.18
CA GLY A 102 -9.35 -1.63 -10.82
C GLY A 102 -10.65 -2.26 -10.31
N ARG A 103 -11.81 -2.02 -10.96
CA ARG A 103 -13.07 -2.70 -10.65
C ARG A 103 -13.17 -4.08 -11.29
N SER A 104 -12.24 -4.40 -12.19
CA SER A 104 -12.26 -5.69 -12.88
C SER A 104 -12.03 -6.85 -11.91
N ARG A 105 -12.69 -7.99 -12.20
CA ARG A 105 -12.42 -9.25 -11.51
C ARG A 105 -11.00 -9.76 -11.75
N SER A 106 -10.30 -9.27 -12.77
CA SER A 106 -8.89 -9.56 -12.99
C SER A 106 -7.96 -8.90 -11.99
N ASP A 107 -8.39 -7.80 -11.34
CA ASP A 107 -7.54 -6.98 -10.46
C ASP A 107 -8.00 -7.03 -9.00
N THR A 108 -9.27 -7.32 -8.75
CA THR A 108 -9.91 -7.25 -7.44
C THR A 108 -10.45 -8.61 -6.97
N TYR A 109 -10.29 -8.92 -5.68
CA TYR A 109 -10.86 -10.10 -5.02
C TYR A 109 -12.26 -9.79 -4.49
N TYR A 110 -13.27 -10.29 -5.17
CA TYR A 110 -14.67 -10.20 -4.80
C TYR A 110 -15.10 -11.39 -3.95
N LEU A 111 -15.92 -11.14 -2.93
CA LEU A 111 -16.60 -12.16 -2.12
C LEU A 111 -17.99 -12.46 -2.69
N ASP A 112 -18.66 -11.42 -3.16
CA ASP A 112 -19.91 -11.43 -3.95
C ASP A 112 -19.96 -10.12 -4.79
N ARG A 113 -21.06 -9.89 -5.50
CA ARG A 113 -21.24 -8.68 -6.32
C ARG A 113 -21.17 -7.37 -5.52
N ALA A 114 -21.50 -7.37 -4.24
CA ALA A 114 -21.59 -6.20 -3.39
C ALA A 114 -20.36 -6.00 -2.48
N HIS A 115 -19.58 -7.06 -2.22
CA HIS A 115 -18.49 -7.06 -1.27
C HIS A 115 -17.19 -7.57 -1.88
N LEU A 116 -16.08 -6.97 -1.44
CA LEU A 116 -14.73 -7.32 -1.88
C LEU A 116 -13.72 -7.18 -0.72
N LEU A 117 -12.52 -7.71 -0.92
CA LEU A 117 -11.37 -7.38 -0.08
C LEU A 117 -10.79 -6.05 -0.55
N ARG A 118 -10.69 -5.05 0.36
CA ARG A 118 -10.26 -3.68 0.01
C ARG A 118 -8.97 -3.67 -0.81
N THR A 119 -8.94 -2.85 -1.84
CA THR A 119 -7.77 -2.70 -2.72
C THR A 119 -6.83 -1.56 -2.33
N HIS A 120 -7.26 -0.71 -1.40
CA HIS A 120 -6.51 0.41 -0.83
C HIS A 120 -7.12 0.85 0.51
N THR A 121 -6.37 1.60 1.29
CA THR A 121 -6.78 2.12 2.61
C THR A 121 -7.86 3.19 2.51
N SER A 122 -7.90 3.95 1.42
CA SER A 122 -8.87 5.04 1.19
C SER A 122 -10.34 4.58 1.19
N ALA A 123 -10.60 3.25 1.09
CA ALA A 123 -11.94 2.68 1.30
C ALA A 123 -12.56 3.02 2.67
N HIS A 124 -11.78 3.52 3.62
CA HIS A 124 -12.20 3.90 4.96
C HIS A 124 -12.24 5.42 5.20
N GLU A 125 -11.84 6.24 4.21
CA GLU A 125 -11.77 7.70 4.38
C GLU A 125 -13.11 8.31 4.79
N VAL A 126 -14.20 7.96 4.11
CA VAL A 126 -15.53 8.50 4.39
C VAL A 126 -15.96 8.21 5.83
N GLU A 127 -15.74 6.98 6.29
CA GLU A 127 -16.04 6.57 7.67
C GLU A 127 -15.21 7.36 8.69
N ILE A 128 -13.90 7.50 8.43
CA ILE A 128 -12.98 8.20 9.35
C ILE A 128 -13.33 9.68 9.45
N PHE A 129 -13.57 10.35 8.33
CA PHE A 129 -13.98 11.75 8.33
C PHE A 129 -15.37 11.95 8.97
N GLY A 130 -16.32 11.05 8.68
CA GLY A 130 -17.64 11.03 9.31
C GLY A 130 -17.58 10.86 10.83
N SER A 131 -16.52 10.22 11.35
CA SER A 131 -16.25 10.12 12.79
C SER A 131 -15.60 11.37 13.40
N GLY A 132 -15.39 12.44 12.62
CA GLY A 132 -14.89 13.73 13.07
C GLY A 132 -13.37 13.84 13.23
N HIS A 133 -12.61 12.85 12.76
CA HIS A 133 -11.16 12.89 12.84
C HIS A 133 -10.56 13.87 11.81
N GLU A 134 -9.72 14.79 12.26
CA GLU A 134 -9.07 15.81 11.44
C GLU A 134 -7.62 15.47 11.09
N ARG A 135 -6.94 14.72 11.95
CA ARG A 135 -5.55 14.28 11.78
C ARG A 135 -5.49 12.82 12.13
N TRP A 136 -5.25 12.01 11.14
CA TRP A 136 -5.27 10.57 11.34
C TRP A 136 -4.27 9.85 10.45
N LEU A 137 -3.89 8.66 10.89
CA LEU A 137 -3.16 7.66 10.15
C LEU A 137 -3.97 6.36 10.20
N LEU A 138 -4.11 5.70 9.08
CA LEU A 138 -4.73 4.37 8.98
C LEU A 138 -3.76 3.40 8.35
N ALA A 139 -3.49 2.28 9.02
CA ALA A 139 -2.75 1.17 8.44
C ALA A 139 -3.66 -0.04 8.24
N ALA A 140 -3.53 -0.69 7.09
CA ALA A 140 -4.33 -1.85 6.74
C ALA A 140 -3.61 -2.76 5.74
N ASP A 141 -4.00 -4.04 5.76
CA ASP A 141 -3.77 -4.98 4.68
C ASP A 141 -4.67 -4.66 3.49
N VAL A 142 -4.14 -4.74 2.28
CA VAL A 142 -4.85 -4.51 1.02
C VAL A 142 -4.64 -5.68 0.07
N TYR A 143 -5.58 -5.87 -0.85
CA TYR A 143 -5.70 -7.09 -1.64
C TYR A 143 -5.88 -6.74 -3.12
N ARG A 144 -4.92 -7.17 -3.95
CA ARG A 144 -4.98 -6.97 -5.41
C ARG A 144 -4.53 -8.24 -6.10
N ARG A 145 -5.19 -8.60 -7.18
CA ARG A 145 -4.66 -9.63 -8.08
C ARG A 145 -3.52 -9.02 -8.88
N ASP A 146 -2.36 -9.65 -8.80
CA ASP A 146 -1.14 -9.04 -9.30
C ASP A 146 -0.17 -10.09 -9.85
N GLU A 147 0.93 -9.65 -10.44
CA GLU A 147 2.03 -10.46 -10.93
C GLU A 147 2.69 -11.29 -9.83
N ILE A 148 3.55 -12.22 -10.24
CA ILE A 148 4.43 -12.96 -9.34
C ILE A 148 5.87 -12.56 -9.66
N ASP A 149 6.44 -11.72 -8.79
CA ASP A 149 7.86 -11.36 -8.81
C ASP A 149 8.34 -10.98 -7.39
N ALA A 150 9.57 -10.47 -7.30
CA ALA A 150 10.17 -10.10 -6.01
C ALA A 150 9.55 -8.87 -5.34
N SER A 151 8.75 -8.08 -6.08
CA SER A 151 8.20 -6.79 -5.65
C SER A 151 6.67 -6.76 -5.56
N HIS A 152 5.97 -7.75 -6.14
CA HIS A 152 4.51 -7.85 -6.16
C HIS A 152 4.01 -9.06 -5.38
N TYR A 153 3.00 -8.83 -4.55
CA TYR A 153 2.33 -9.86 -3.79
C TYR A 153 0.85 -9.49 -3.64
N PRO A 154 -0.08 -10.45 -3.75
CA PRO A 154 -1.51 -10.15 -3.79
C PRO A 154 -2.08 -9.58 -2.49
N VAL A 155 -1.35 -9.68 -1.40
CA VAL A 155 -1.71 -9.11 -0.09
C VAL A 155 -0.51 -8.33 0.42
N PHE A 156 -0.67 -7.02 0.56
CA PHE A 156 0.37 -6.13 1.07
C PHE A 156 -0.26 -5.10 2.03
N HIS A 157 0.53 -4.20 2.56
CA HIS A 157 0.06 -3.28 3.58
C HIS A 157 0.27 -1.83 3.16
N GLN A 158 -0.76 -1.03 3.32
CA GLN A 158 -0.68 0.41 3.10
C GLN A 158 -0.86 1.16 4.42
N MET A 159 -0.25 2.32 4.49
CA MET A 159 -0.54 3.31 5.49
C MET A 159 -0.90 4.61 4.79
N GLU A 160 -2.01 5.18 5.20
CA GLU A 160 -2.55 6.42 4.70
C GLU A 160 -2.66 7.41 5.84
N GLY A 161 -2.51 8.70 5.54
CA GLY A 161 -2.72 9.74 6.53
C GLY A 161 -3.33 10.98 5.92
N ALA A 162 -4.14 11.68 6.70
CA ALA A 162 -4.71 12.95 6.31
C ALA A 162 -4.64 13.98 7.43
N PHE A 163 -4.54 15.24 7.03
CA PHE A 163 -4.69 16.39 7.89
C PHE A 163 -5.65 17.39 7.25
N VAL A 164 -6.81 17.54 7.84
CA VAL A 164 -7.84 18.48 7.43
C VAL A 164 -8.18 19.45 8.55
N CYS A 165 -8.67 20.61 8.22
CA CYS A 165 -9.21 21.59 9.18
C CYS A 165 -10.35 22.39 8.54
N ALA A 166 -11.10 23.13 9.35
CA ALA A 166 -12.07 24.08 8.83
C ALA A 166 -11.41 25.09 7.89
N ARG A 167 -12.02 25.36 6.75
CA ARG A 167 -11.48 26.22 5.69
C ARG A 167 -11.06 27.59 6.20
N GLU A 168 -11.86 28.19 7.09
CA GLU A 168 -11.64 29.52 7.66
C GLU A 168 -10.38 29.56 8.54
N ARG A 169 -9.94 28.41 9.05
CA ARG A 169 -8.77 28.29 9.91
C ARG A 169 -7.54 27.74 9.19
N ALA A 170 -7.60 27.52 7.89
CA ALA A 170 -6.55 26.83 7.16
C ALA A 170 -5.18 27.55 7.29
N MET A 171 -5.13 28.86 7.09
CA MET A 171 -3.90 29.65 7.21
C MET A 171 -3.30 29.51 8.61
N GLU A 172 -4.07 29.77 9.66
CA GLU A 172 -3.63 29.64 11.05
C GLU A 172 -3.17 28.23 11.40
N THR A 173 -3.94 27.21 10.95
CA THR A 173 -3.71 25.81 11.31
C THR A 173 -2.45 25.23 10.65
N PHE A 174 -2.17 25.59 9.39
CA PHE A 174 -1.05 25.02 8.65
C PHE A 174 0.25 25.83 8.76
N GLU A 175 0.22 27.15 8.95
CA GLU A 175 1.41 27.99 8.82
C GLU A 175 2.48 27.72 9.89
N ALA A 176 2.13 27.82 11.16
CA ALA A 176 3.12 27.71 12.25
C ALA A 176 3.82 26.33 12.31
N PRO A 177 3.10 25.18 12.23
CA PRO A 177 3.72 23.88 12.18
C PRO A 177 4.62 23.71 10.95
N THR A 178 4.21 24.25 9.79
CA THR A 178 4.98 24.16 8.55
C THR A 178 6.34 24.86 8.67
N ILE A 179 6.36 26.09 9.17
CA ILE A 179 7.60 26.85 9.39
C ILE A 179 8.56 26.08 10.30
N ALA A 180 8.05 25.52 11.38
CA ALA A 180 8.85 24.76 12.34
C ALA A 180 9.47 23.50 11.72
N LEU A 181 8.70 22.76 10.89
CA LEU A 181 9.16 21.58 10.20
C LEU A 181 10.18 21.90 9.10
N GLU A 182 9.94 22.94 8.29
CA GLU A 182 10.87 23.37 7.27
C GLU A 182 12.24 23.74 7.89
N ALA A 183 12.23 24.51 8.97
CA ALA A 183 13.46 24.86 9.69
C ALA A 183 14.17 23.63 10.28
N ALA A 184 13.44 22.62 10.71
CA ALA A 184 14.01 21.36 11.21
C ALA A 184 14.64 20.53 10.07
N VAL A 185 13.96 20.43 8.94
CA VAL A 185 14.44 19.74 7.72
C VAL A 185 15.70 20.41 7.16
N GLU A 186 15.71 21.74 7.07
CA GLU A 186 16.86 22.53 6.64
C GLU A 186 18.08 22.31 7.55
N ARG A 187 17.91 22.41 8.87
CA ARG A 187 18.99 22.15 9.83
C ARG A 187 19.58 20.75 9.75
N ALA A 188 18.74 19.77 9.38
CA ALA A 188 19.18 18.38 9.20
C ALA A 188 19.92 18.15 7.86
N GLY A 189 19.95 19.13 6.96
CA GLY A 189 20.68 19.05 5.70
C GLY A 189 20.01 18.16 4.64
N LEU A 190 18.67 17.97 4.70
CA LEU A 190 17.93 17.30 3.64
C LEU A 190 17.97 18.13 2.37
N VAL A 191 18.41 17.52 1.27
CA VAL A 191 18.38 18.16 -0.05
C VAL A 191 17.05 17.85 -0.72
N VAL A 192 16.25 18.90 -0.95
CA VAL A 192 14.91 18.77 -1.56
C VAL A 192 14.97 19.31 -2.99
N GLU A 193 14.77 18.42 -3.97
CA GLU A 193 14.61 18.76 -5.39
C GLU A 193 13.10 18.96 -5.66
N ASP A 194 12.68 20.22 -5.78
CA ASP A 194 11.27 20.61 -5.96
C ASP A 194 11.18 21.80 -6.92
N ASP A 195 11.38 21.52 -8.19
CA ASP A 195 11.31 22.52 -9.27
C ASP A 195 9.87 22.64 -9.85
N LEU A 196 8.87 22.09 -9.16
CA LEU A 196 7.50 22.03 -9.65
C LEU A 196 6.83 23.41 -9.63
N PRO A 197 6.12 23.79 -10.70
CA PRO A 197 5.37 25.03 -10.73
C PRO A 197 4.20 24.97 -9.71
N ARG A 198 4.03 26.02 -8.94
CA ARG A 198 2.93 26.13 -7.98
C ARG A 198 1.61 26.35 -8.73
N GLY A 199 0.73 25.34 -8.74
CA GLY A 199 -0.55 25.41 -9.46
C GLY A 199 -0.38 25.53 -10.99
N GLY A 200 0.61 24.80 -11.55
CA GLY A 200 0.85 24.77 -13.00
C GLY A 200 -0.25 24.09 -13.78
N PRO A 201 -0.26 24.23 -15.12
CA PRO A 201 -1.36 23.71 -15.96
C PRO A 201 -1.49 22.19 -15.91
N SER A 202 -0.43 21.44 -15.63
CA SER A 202 -0.43 19.98 -15.49
C SER A 202 -0.94 19.50 -14.14
N ASN A 203 -0.85 20.37 -13.10
CA ASN A 203 -1.23 20.04 -11.73
C ASN A 203 -1.87 21.27 -11.03
N PRO A 204 -3.04 21.74 -11.52
CA PRO A 204 -3.63 22.99 -11.09
C PRO A 204 -4.19 22.90 -9.66
N TYR A 205 -4.29 24.07 -9.02
CA TYR A 205 -5.16 24.19 -7.85
C TYR A 205 -6.62 24.00 -8.25
N GLN A 206 -7.41 23.46 -7.33
CA GLN A 206 -8.85 23.29 -7.53
C GLN A 206 -9.56 24.65 -7.54
N ASP A 207 -10.52 24.84 -8.44
CA ASP A 207 -11.33 26.06 -8.53
C ASP A 207 -12.06 26.39 -7.22
N ALA A 208 -12.37 25.38 -6.42
CA ALA A 208 -12.99 25.52 -5.11
C ALA A 208 -12.05 26.10 -4.02
N HIS A 209 -10.75 26.21 -4.30
CA HIS A 209 -9.74 26.64 -3.34
C HIS A 209 -9.17 28.01 -3.66
N ASP A 210 -9.10 28.88 -2.68
CA ASP A 210 -8.29 30.10 -2.79
C ASP A 210 -6.81 29.74 -3.02
N PRO A 211 -6.10 30.38 -3.97
CA PRO A 211 -4.72 30.04 -4.30
C PRO A 211 -3.73 30.14 -3.13
N ALA A 212 -3.91 31.14 -2.23
CA ALA A 212 -3.02 31.28 -1.07
C ALA A 212 -3.25 30.14 -0.06
N MET A 213 -4.53 29.77 0.15
CA MET A 213 -4.90 28.61 0.96
C MET A 213 -4.38 27.31 0.36
N ALA A 214 -4.53 27.08 -0.95
CA ALA A 214 -4.00 25.90 -1.60
C ALA A 214 -2.48 25.82 -1.47
N ALA A 215 -1.78 26.94 -1.61
CA ALA A 215 -0.32 27.02 -1.47
C ALA A 215 0.16 26.65 -0.05
N ILE A 216 -0.51 27.11 1.00
CA ILE A 216 -0.13 26.75 2.38
C ILE A 216 -0.43 25.28 2.69
N ILE A 217 -1.51 24.71 2.16
CA ILE A 217 -1.81 23.28 2.30
C ILE A 217 -0.73 22.42 1.62
N VAL A 218 -0.34 22.75 0.38
CA VAL A 218 0.76 22.06 -0.33
C VAL A 218 2.08 22.18 0.44
N ARG A 219 2.40 23.38 0.93
CA ARG A 219 3.61 23.61 1.71
C ARG A 219 3.62 22.81 3.02
N SER A 220 2.48 22.73 3.70
CA SER A 220 2.30 21.90 4.90
C SER A 220 2.48 20.42 4.59
N LEU A 221 1.86 19.90 3.53
CA LEU A 221 2.04 18.53 3.06
C LEU A 221 3.53 18.22 2.84
N LYS A 222 4.22 19.07 2.06
CA LYS A 222 5.64 18.88 1.74
C LYS A 222 6.53 18.90 3.00
N ALA A 223 6.28 19.82 3.92
CA ALA A 223 7.05 19.91 5.16
C ALA A 223 6.88 18.66 6.05
N HIS A 224 5.64 18.16 6.20
CA HIS A 224 5.37 16.94 6.97
C HIS A 224 6.01 15.71 6.36
N LEU A 225 5.92 15.54 5.04
CA LEU A 225 6.47 14.37 4.35
C LEU A 225 8.00 14.41 4.23
N ASN A 226 8.61 15.57 4.02
CA ASN A 226 10.06 15.73 4.10
C ASN A 226 10.59 15.37 5.51
N SER A 227 9.87 15.78 6.56
CA SER A 227 10.18 15.40 7.93
C SER A 227 10.06 13.89 8.17
N LEU A 228 9.03 13.23 7.60
CA LEU A 228 8.89 11.77 7.64
C LEU A 228 10.06 11.07 6.93
N VAL A 229 10.42 11.53 5.73
CA VAL A 229 11.57 10.96 4.99
C VAL A 229 12.85 11.08 5.81
N LEU A 230 13.08 12.23 6.42
CA LEU A 230 14.24 12.44 7.28
C LEU A 230 14.23 11.47 8.48
N ALA A 231 13.08 11.23 9.10
CA ALA A 231 12.96 10.30 10.22
C ALA A 231 13.25 8.84 9.83
N LEU A 232 12.84 8.42 8.62
CA LEU A 232 13.04 7.05 8.15
C LEU A 232 14.41 6.80 7.52
N PHE A 233 14.96 7.75 6.77
CA PHE A 233 16.15 7.57 5.95
C PHE A 233 17.36 8.36 6.42
N GLY A 234 17.18 9.37 7.26
CA GLY A 234 18.24 10.31 7.63
C GLY A 234 19.48 9.63 8.22
N ARG A 235 19.27 8.61 9.06
CA ARG A 235 20.37 7.85 9.64
C ARG A 235 21.16 7.05 8.59
N LEU A 236 20.47 6.41 7.66
CA LEU A 236 21.11 5.59 6.63
C LEU A 236 21.91 6.42 5.62
N ALA A 237 21.49 7.66 5.37
CA ALA A 237 22.21 8.58 4.49
C ALA A 237 23.55 9.03 5.10
N THR A 238 23.61 9.19 6.44
CA THR A 238 24.86 9.58 7.12
C THR A 238 25.92 8.48 7.09
N GLU A 239 25.52 7.21 6.99
CA GLU A 239 26.46 6.08 6.88
C GLU A 239 27.24 6.11 5.55
N ASP A 240 26.63 6.58 4.47
CA ASP A 240 27.26 6.69 3.14
C ASP A 240 28.03 8.03 2.95
N GLY A 241 27.98 8.95 3.92
CA GLY A 241 28.63 10.28 3.87
C GLY A 241 28.04 11.21 2.79
N GLN A 242 26.88 10.88 2.23
CA GLN A 242 26.18 11.69 1.24
C GLN A 242 24.92 12.32 1.87
N PRO A 243 24.55 13.55 1.50
CA PRO A 243 23.31 14.12 1.98
C PRO A 243 22.10 13.31 1.46
N LEU A 244 21.10 13.13 2.33
CA LEU A 244 19.82 12.55 1.92
C LEU A 244 19.16 13.49 0.90
N LYS A 245 18.68 12.91 -0.21
CA LYS A 245 17.99 13.65 -1.27
C LYS A 245 16.57 13.15 -1.45
N VAL A 246 15.66 14.11 -1.58
CA VAL A 246 14.23 13.88 -1.88
C VAL A 246 13.91 14.61 -3.18
N ARG A 247 13.10 13.99 -4.03
CA ARG A 247 12.55 14.60 -5.24
C ARG A 247 11.04 14.56 -5.22
N TRP A 248 10.42 15.68 -5.57
CA TRP A 248 8.97 15.80 -5.73
C TRP A 248 8.62 15.72 -7.22
N ILE A 249 7.66 14.87 -7.57
CA ILE A 249 7.21 14.66 -8.95
C ILE A 249 5.71 14.93 -9.02
N GLU A 250 5.25 15.56 -10.10
CA GLU A 250 3.82 15.69 -10.37
C GLU A 250 3.20 14.32 -10.63
N ALA A 251 2.03 14.10 -10.05
CA ALA A 251 1.25 12.89 -10.21
C ALA A 251 -0.23 13.23 -10.44
N THR A 252 -1.03 12.25 -10.78
CA THR A 252 -2.48 12.38 -10.92
C THR A 252 -3.18 11.26 -10.16
N PHE A 253 -3.96 11.65 -9.16
CA PHE A 253 -4.81 10.72 -8.40
C PHE A 253 -6.26 11.22 -8.42
N PRO A 254 -7.27 10.33 -8.46
CA PRO A 254 -8.67 10.73 -8.54
C PRO A 254 -9.16 11.55 -7.33
N TRP A 255 -8.55 11.35 -6.16
CA TRP A 255 -8.99 11.94 -4.88
C TRP A 255 -8.14 13.11 -4.39
N THR A 256 -7.09 13.50 -5.11
CA THR A 256 -6.26 14.66 -4.79
C THR A 256 -6.03 15.57 -6.00
N GLY A 257 -5.79 16.85 -5.74
CA GLY A 257 -5.42 17.86 -6.73
C GLY A 257 -5.03 19.19 -6.04
N PRO A 258 -3.79 19.67 -6.20
CA PRO A 258 -2.66 19.04 -6.89
C PRO A 258 -2.17 17.76 -6.21
N SER A 259 -1.57 16.87 -7.01
CA SER A 259 -1.08 15.57 -6.56
C SER A 259 0.41 15.41 -6.84
N PHE A 260 1.10 14.64 -6.01
CA PHE A 260 2.54 14.46 -6.07
C PHE A 260 2.93 13.03 -5.70
N GLU A 261 4.07 12.60 -6.22
CA GLU A 261 4.85 11.47 -5.72
C GLU A 261 6.13 11.97 -5.09
N VAL A 262 6.58 11.24 -4.08
CA VAL A 262 7.84 11.52 -3.38
C VAL A 262 8.81 10.39 -3.64
N GLU A 263 9.99 10.74 -4.15
CA GLU A 263 11.09 9.83 -4.35
C GLU A 263 12.27 10.18 -3.43
N VAL A 264 12.95 9.15 -2.96
CA VAL A 264 14.18 9.25 -2.17
C VAL A 264 15.34 8.68 -2.97
N PHE A 265 16.46 9.40 -3.03
CA PHE A 265 17.70 8.87 -3.62
C PHE A 265 18.39 7.96 -2.59
N PHE A 266 18.39 6.67 -2.88
CA PHE A 266 18.93 5.67 -1.99
C PHE A 266 19.73 4.62 -2.76
N ARG A 267 20.96 4.34 -2.32
CA ARG A 267 21.87 3.36 -2.94
C ARG A 267 22.02 3.54 -4.46
N GLY A 268 22.16 4.77 -4.90
CA GLY A 268 22.47 5.11 -6.30
C GLY A 268 21.27 5.19 -7.24
N LYS A 269 20.03 5.09 -6.74
CA LYS A 269 18.80 5.20 -7.55
C LYS A 269 17.68 5.95 -6.83
N TRP A 270 16.80 6.54 -7.62
CA TRP A 270 15.56 7.12 -7.11
C TRP A 270 14.52 6.03 -6.84
N LEU A 271 13.89 6.10 -5.69
CA LEU A 271 12.86 5.18 -5.23
C LEU A 271 11.61 5.97 -4.87
N GLU A 272 10.53 5.74 -5.58
CA GLU A 272 9.20 6.21 -5.20
C GLU A 272 8.80 5.55 -3.89
N ILE A 273 8.41 6.35 -2.90
CA ILE A 273 8.04 5.88 -1.56
C ILE A 273 6.60 6.14 -1.19
N LEU A 274 5.99 7.19 -1.74
CA LEU A 274 4.59 7.54 -1.44
C LEU A 274 3.98 8.44 -2.51
N GLY A 275 2.64 8.39 -2.60
CA GLY A 275 1.80 9.35 -3.31
C GLY A 275 1.04 10.24 -2.34
N CYS A 276 0.79 11.50 -2.72
CA CYS A 276 0.12 12.46 -1.85
C CYS A 276 -0.51 13.62 -2.63
N GLY A 277 -1.31 14.44 -1.96
CA GLY A 277 -1.85 15.65 -2.57
C GLY A 277 -2.83 16.41 -1.67
N VAL A 278 -3.31 17.52 -2.18
CA VAL A 278 -4.43 18.27 -1.59
C VAL A 278 -5.71 17.49 -1.86
N MET A 279 -6.50 17.22 -0.84
CA MET A 279 -7.74 16.46 -1.00
C MET A 279 -8.72 17.17 -1.92
N GLN A 280 -9.35 16.41 -2.81
CA GLN A 280 -10.40 16.93 -3.68
C GLN A 280 -11.59 17.39 -2.87
N GLN A 281 -12.08 18.61 -3.13
CA GLN A 281 -13.20 19.18 -2.36
C GLN A 281 -14.45 18.29 -2.44
N HIS A 282 -14.73 17.71 -3.60
CA HIS A 282 -15.86 16.81 -3.77
C HIS A 282 -15.74 15.50 -2.96
N ALA A 283 -14.51 15.04 -2.64
CA ALA A 283 -14.31 13.88 -1.78
C ALA A 283 -14.64 14.21 -0.33
N LEU A 284 -14.23 15.38 0.15
CA LEU A 284 -14.61 15.90 1.46
C LEU A 284 -16.12 16.16 1.60
N GLU A 285 -16.77 16.63 0.53
CA GLU A 285 -18.23 16.81 0.48
C GLU A 285 -18.96 15.47 0.60
N ARG A 286 -18.53 14.43 -0.13
CA ARG A 286 -19.10 13.08 -0.01
C ARG A 286 -18.93 12.48 1.38
N SER A 287 -17.84 12.83 2.05
CA SER A 287 -17.56 12.42 3.44
C SER A 287 -18.33 13.25 4.49
N GLY A 288 -19.20 14.18 4.06
CA GLY A 288 -19.96 15.05 4.95
C GLY A 288 -19.16 16.16 5.64
N VAL A 289 -17.91 16.38 5.20
CA VAL A 289 -17.00 17.38 5.77
C VAL A 289 -16.55 18.43 4.73
N GLY A 290 -17.41 18.77 3.78
CA GLY A 290 -17.14 19.72 2.70
C GLY A 290 -16.78 21.15 3.13
N HIS A 291 -16.97 21.51 4.41
CA HIS A 291 -16.48 22.76 4.99
C HIS A 291 -14.98 22.72 5.37
N LYS A 292 -14.35 21.55 5.25
CA LYS A 292 -12.92 21.37 5.56
C LYS A 292 -12.07 21.40 4.29
N VAL A 293 -10.77 21.60 4.49
CA VAL A 293 -9.71 21.53 3.49
C VAL A 293 -8.47 20.89 4.10
N GLY A 294 -7.62 20.29 3.28
CA GLY A 294 -6.40 19.67 3.77
C GLY A 294 -5.72 18.78 2.76
N TRP A 295 -4.86 17.93 3.26
CA TRP A 295 -4.02 17.05 2.46
C TRP A 295 -4.07 15.60 2.95
N ALA A 296 -3.72 14.68 2.04
CA ALA A 296 -3.58 13.27 2.34
C ALA A 296 -2.34 12.68 1.65
N PHE A 297 -1.86 11.56 2.17
CA PHE A 297 -0.82 10.74 1.57
C PHE A 297 -1.09 9.27 1.78
N GLY A 298 -0.55 8.42 0.87
CA GLY A 298 -0.59 6.97 0.99
C GLY A 298 0.76 6.36 0.63
N LEU A 299 1.19 5.34 1.37
CA LEU A 299 2.44 4.63 1.14
C LEU A 299 2.31 3.12 1.34
N GLY A 300 3.15 2.35 0.62
CA GLY A 300 3.28 0.91 0.79
C GLY A 300 4.31 0.58 1.87
N LEU A 301 3.90 -0.15 2.91
CA LEU A 301 4.78 -0.50 4.02
C LEU A 301 5.87 -1.51 3.59
N GLU A 302 5.55 -2.44 2.68
CA GLU A 302 6.52 -3.42 2.16
C GLU A 302 7.66 -2.74 1.43
N ARG A 303 7.39 -1.76 0.56
CA ARG A 303 8.42 -1.05 -0.21
C ARG A 303 9.42 -0.37 0.74
N LEU A 304 8.93 0.30 1.76
CA LEU A 304 9.78 0.89 2.80
C LEU A 304 10.58 -0.17 3.57
N ALA A 305 9.93 -1.25 4.00
CA ALA A 305 10.58 -2.32 4.75
C ALA A 305 11.66 -3.05 3.92
N MET A 306 11.38 -3.33 2.63
CA MET A 306 12.36 -3.91 1.71
C MET A 306 13.62 -3.05 1.60
N VAL A 307 13.44 -1.73 1.46
CA VAL A 307 14.55 -0.80 1.32
C VAL A 307 15.33 -0.65 2.63
N LEU A 308 14.63 -0.35 3.73
CA LEU A 308 15.24 -0.01 5.01
C LEU A 308 15.91 -1.21 5.68
N PHE A 309 15.33 -2.40 5.57
CA PHE A 309 15.89 -3.64 6.13
C PHE A 309 16.69 -4.47 5.12
N SER A 310 16.81 -4.03 3.86
CA SER A 310 17.47 -4.76 2.77
C SER A 310 16.85 -6.14 2.51
N ILE A 311 15.53 -6.26 2.60
CA ILE A 311 14.80 -7.49 2.29
C ILE A 311 14.61 -7.55 0.77
N PRO A 312 15.12 -8.60 0.09
CA PRO A 312 15.17 -8.62 -1.38
C PRO A 312 13.87 -9.05 -2.05
N ASP A 313 12.94 -9.63 -1.31
CA ASP A 313 11.75 -10.28 -1.86
C ASP A 313 10.54 -10.09 -0.93
N ILE A 314 9.46 -9.57 -1.48
CA ILE A 314 8.21 -9.26 -0.75
C ILE A 314 7.57 -10.50 -0.10
N ARG A 315 7.76 -11.69 -0.68
CA ARG A 315 7.21 -12.95 -0.14
C ARG A 315 7.79 -13.30 1.22
N LEU A 316 9.01 -12.83 1.54
CA LEU A 316 9.65 -13.07 2.82
C LEU A 316 8.85 -12.52 4.00
N PHE A 317 8.08 -11.44 3.81
CA PHE A 317 7.20 -10.92 4.86
C PHE A 317 6.12 -11.92 5.29
N TRP A 318 5.73 -12.82 4.40
CA TRP A 318 4.72 -13.85 4.67
C TRP A 318 5.31 -15.15 5.22
N SER A 319 6.65 -15.23 5.32
CA SER A 319 7.33 -16.37 5.89
C SER A 319 6.93 -16.58 7.36
N THR A 320 6.83 -17.86 7.74
CA THR A 320 6.69 -18.31 9.13
C THR A 320 7.99 -18.92 9.65
N ASP A 321 9.06 -18.82 8.89
CA ASP A 321 10.36 -19.36 9.26
C ASP A 321 11.00 -18.51 10.35
N ASP A 322 11.32 -19.12 11.47
CA ASP A 322 11.95 -18.45 12.60
C ASP A 322 13.30 -17.80 12.24
N ARG A 323 14.01 -18.32 11.24
CA ARG A 323 15.25 -17.74 10.74
C ARG A 323 15.05 -16.38 10.08
N PHE A 324 13.85 -16.10 9.55
CA PHE A 324 13.45 -14.77 9.09
C PHE A 324 12.99 -13.91 10.28
N LEU A 325 11.99 -14.37 11.02
CA LEU A 325 11.32 -13.58 12.04
C LEU A 325 12.25 -13.18 13.19
N SER A 326 13.16 -14.07 13.63
CA SER A 326 14.09 -13.78 14.73
C SER A 326 15.15 -12.72 14.43
N GLN A 327 15.30 -12.30 13.17
CA GLN A 327 16.22 -11.22 12.82
C GLN A 327 15.68 -9.85 13.22
N PHE A 328 14.36 -9.70 13.39
CA PHE A 328 13.68 -8.44 13.65
C PHE A 328 13.15 -8.36 15.08
N GLY A 329 12.95 -7.15 15.56
CA GLY A 329 12.39 -6.87 16.87
C GLY A 329 12.11 -5.38 17.02
N ALA A 330 11.05 -5.04 17.77
CA ALA A 330 10.66 -3.64 18.00
C ALA A 330 11.79 -2.82 18.65
N GLU A 331 12.59 -3.45 19.50
CA GLU A 331 13.71 -2.83 20.21
C GLU A 331 14.90 -2.47 19.31
N ARG A 332 15.01 -3.10 18.14
CA ARG A 332 16.09 -2.87 17.18
C ARG A 332 15.75 -1.76 16.18
N GLY A 333 14.47 -1.49 15.99
CA GLY A 333 14.00 -0.48 15.04
C GLY A 333 14.64 -0.67 13.65
N LEU A 334 15.26 0.38 13.12
CA LEU A 334 15.96 0.38 11.83
C LEU A 334 17.42 -0.17 11.89
N ASP A 335 17.89 -0.65 13.02
CA ASP A 335 19.28 -1.17 13.18
C ASP A 335 19.45 -2.59 12.63
N THR A 336 18.41 -3.15 12.04
CA THR A 336 18.42 -4.49 11.48
C THR A 336 18.61 -4.46 9.97
N THR A 337 19.59 -5.23 9.49
CA THR A 337 19.73 -5.54 8.06
C THR A 337 19.46 -7.03 7.88
N PHE A 338 18.58 -7.38 6.96
CA PHE A 338 18.23 -8.75 6.64
C PHE A 338 19.46 -9.56 6.18
N LYS A 339 19.61 -10.76 6.72
CA LYS A 339 20.66 -11.72 6.32
C LYS A 339 20.01 -12.94 5.66
N PRO A 340 20.34 -13.24 4.41
CA PRO A 340 19.84 -14.44 3.73
C PRO A 340 20.20 -15.71 4.50
N TYR A 341 19.23 -16.59 4.62
CA TYR A 341 19.40 -17.89 5.31
C TYR A 341 19.33 -19.11 4.36
N SER A 342 18.98 -18.89 3.10
CA SER A 342 19.09 -19.90 2.03
C SER A 342 20.30 -19.62 1.16
N ARG A 343 21.01 -20.69 0.75
CA ARG A 343 22.17 -20.63 -0.16
C ARG A 343 21.90 -21.36 -1.47
N PHE A 344 20.69 -21.86 -1.66
CA PHE A 344 20.32 -22.58 -2.86
C PHE A 344 19.91 -21.59 -3.96
N PRO A 345 20.36 -21.81 -5.23
CA PRO A 345 19.93 -21.02 -6.36
C PRO A 345 18.48 -21.33 -6.73
N ALA A 346 17.83 -20.39 -7.43
CA ALA A 346 16.53 -20.61 -8.03
C ALA A 346 16.59 -21.71 -9.12
N LEU A 347 15.48 -22.45 -9.25
CA LEU A 347 15.29 -23.43 -10.33
C LEU A 347 14.32 -22.86 -11.35
N TYR A 348 14.65 -23.01 -12.63
CA TYR A 348 13.79 -22.58 -13.73
C TYR A 348 13.02 -23.76 -14.30
N GLN A 349 11.72 -23.56 -14.54
CA GLN A 349 10.82 -24.54 -15.14
C GLN A 349 9.97 -23.84 -16.21
N ASP A 350 9.93 -24.43 -17.40
CA ASP A 350 9.08 -23.96 -18.49
C ASP A 350 7.76 -24.73 -18.52
N ILE A 351 6.66 -24.02 -18.68
CA ILE A 351 5.32 -24.59 -18.84
C ILE A 351 4.74 -24.08 -20.16
N SER A 352 4.19 -24.99 -20.95
CA SER A 352 3.46 -24.65 -22.17
C SER A 352 2.01 -25.09 -22.05
N PHE A 353 1.08 -24.21 -22.42
CA PHE A 353 -0.35 -24.47 -22.36
C PHE A 353 -1.10 -23.74 -23.48
N TRP A 354 -2.30 -24.23 -23.76
CA TRP A 354 -3.19 -23.59 -24.72
C TRP A 354 -4.06 -22.56 -24.03
N LEU A 355 -4.09 -21.34 -24.57
CA LEU A 355 -4.98 -20.32 -24.10
C LEU A 355 -6.39 -20.57 -24.64
N PRO A 356 -7.44 -20.43 -23.85
CA PRO A 356 -8.80 -20.28 -24.38
C PRO A 356 -8.87 -18.99 -25.22
N ASP A 357 -9.86 -18.90 -26.10
CA ASP A 357 -10.00 -17.73 -26.98
C ASP A 357 -10.16 -16.42 -26.18
N ALA A 358 -9.64 -15.34 -26.74
CA ALA A 358 -9.82 -13.90 -26.46
C ALA A 358 -9.98 -13.36 -25.02
N SER A 359 -10.32 -14.15 -24.01
CA SER A 359 -10.63 -13.67 -22.65
C SER A 359 -9.54 -13.94 -21.60
N PHE A 360 -8.34 -14.32 -22.03
CA PHE A 360 -7.24 -14.63 -21.11
C PHE A 360 -6.65 -13.35 -20.51
N HIS A 361 -6.62 -13.30 -19.18
CA HIS A 361 -5.86 -12.31 -18.43
C HIS A 361 -4.69 -12.99 -17.68
N ALA A 362 -3.51 -12.36 -17.66
CA ALA A 362 -2.32 -12.94 -17.05
C ALA A 362 -2.53 -13.23 -15.54
N ASN A 363 -3.26 -12.36 -14.84
CA ASN A 363 -3.56 -12.55 -13.42
C ASN A 363 -4.36 -13.83 -13.12
N ASP A 364 -5.16 -14.34 -14.06
CA ASP A 364 -5.85 -15.63 -13.88
C ASP A 364 -4.85 -16.80 -13.86
N PHE A 365 -3.81 -16.72 -14.68
CA PHE A 365 -2.74 -17.70 -14.64
C PHE A 365 -1.87 -17.58 -13.39
N TYR A 366 -1.49 -16.37 -12.99
CA TYR A 366 -0.74 -16.13 -11.76
C TYR A 366 -1.49 -16.65 -10.54
N GLU A 367 -2.82 -16.51 -10.50
CA GLU A 367 -3.64 -17.05 -9.42
C GLU A 367 -3.58 -18.58 -9.36
N ILE A 368 -3.68 -19.26 -10.50
CA ILE A 368 -3.53 -20.73 -10.56
C ILE A 368 -2.15 -21.15 -10.05
N VAL A 369 -1.09 -20.46 -10.46
CA VAL A 369 0.27 -20.75 -9.99
C VAL A 369 0.38 -20.59 -8.48
N ARG A 370 -0.20 -19.53 -7.90
CA ARG A 370 -0.22 -19.30 -6.44
C ARG A 370 -0.99 -20.38 -5.69
N GLU A 371 -2.15 -20.78 -6.21
CA GLU A 371 -2.99 -21.82 -5.59
C GLU A 371 -2.28 -23.20 -5.58
N VAL A 372 -1.54 -23.52 -6.63
CA VAL A 372 -0.89 -24.83 -6.79
C VAL A 372 0.47 -24.87 -6.10
N ALA A 373 1.30 -23.87 -6.29
CA ALA A 373 2.70 -23.86 -5.87
C ALA A 373 2.99 -22.93 -4.68
N GLY A 374 2.08 -22.02 -4.35
CA GLY A 374 2.24 -21.07 -3.24
C GLY A 374 3.47 -20.19 -3.40
N ASP A 375 4.11 -19.90 -2.30
CA ASP A 375 5.30 -19.03 -2.23
C ASP A 375 6.60 -19.72 -2.70
N LEU A 376 6.52 -20.93 -3.28
CA LEU A 376 7.66 -21.60 -3.89
C LEU A 376 8.05 -21.00 -5.25
N VAL A 377 7.11 -20.36 -5.95
CA VAL A 377 7.37 -19.66 -7.21
C VAL A 377 7.86 -18.26 -6.93
N GLU A 378 9.06 -17.96 -7.42
CA GLU A 378 9.73 -16.67 -7.19
C GLU A 378 9.39 -15.62 -8.25
N ASP A 379 9.19 -16.08 -9.47
CA ASP A 379 8.93 -15.24 -10.62
C ASP A 379 8.17 -16.03 -11.68
N THR A 380 7.34 -15.36 -12.47
CA THR A 380 6.61 -15.95 -13.59
C THR A 380 6.63 -15.01 -14.78
N VAL A 381 7.31 -15.42 -15.84
CA VAL A 381 7.49 -14.61 -17.05
C VAL A 381 6.79 -15.27 -18.24
N LEU A 382 5.92 -14.53 -18.93
CA LEU A 382 5.34 -14.95 -20.19
C LEU A 382 6.38 -14.78 -21.32
N VAL A 383 7.02 -15.90 -21.73
CA VAL A 383 8.12 -15.87 -22.70
C VAL A 383 7.62 -15.67 -24.14
N ARG A 384 6.53 -16.32 -24.55
CA ARG A 384 6.07 -16.28 -25.95
C ARG A 384 4.58 -16.63 -26.08
N ARG A 385 3.84 -15.83 -26.88
CA ARG A 385 2.54 -16.24 -27.43
C ARG A 385 2.75 -16.68 -28.87
N GLN A 386 2.38 -17.93 -29.20
CA GLN A 386 2.32 -18.40 -30.58
C GLN A 386 0.85 -18.55 -31.00
N PRO A 387 0.46 -18.09 -32.19
CA PRO A 387 -0.87 -18.39 -32.72
C PRO A 387 -1.02 -19.91 -32.91
N ARG A 388 -2.25 -20.42 -32.76
CA ARG A 388 -2.56 -21.79 -33.16
C ARG A 388 -2.16 -21.96 -34.62
N LEU A 389 -1.28 -22.91 -34.90
CA LEU A 389 -1.13 -23.40 -36.25
C LEU A 389 -2.41 -24.17 -36.59
N GLY A 390 -3.19 -23.62 -37.52
CA GLY A 390 -4.45 -24.19 -37.99
C GLY A 390 -4.24 -25.52 -38.72
#